data_6bfb7ce35fa1cbd34d17291234986206
#
_entry.id   6bfb7ce35fa1cbd34d17291234986206
#
_cell.length_a   1.000
_cell.length_b   1.000
_cell.length_c   1.000
_cell.angle_alpha   90.00
_cell.angle_beta   90.00
_cell.angle_gamma   90.00
#
_symmetry.space_group_name_H-M   'P 1'
#
loop_
_entity.id
_entity.type
_entity.pdbx_description
1 polymer ?
#
loop_
_entity_poly.entity_id
_entity_poly.type
_entity_poly.pdbx_seq_one_letter_code
_entity_poly.pdbx_strand_id
1 'polypeptide(L)'
;NMKNKILFWVDVSLLQFGIAKTLKEKTDANLYVIYDLNHHLKKSFMNQNIVNFEKEWYFWDHVGKIKKPNVEYLKKIEEEYKINLWEIAYSERIFYKYNPFYKFNEEEILSIFEQECRLYENVLNEVKPDFLVIKTTDLHRNHLLTEMCRAKGVKILMLFGSRLAYRASISS
;
A
#
# COMPACT_ATOMS: atom_id res chain seq x y z
N ASN A 1 25.06 -14.04 1.48
CA ASN A 1 24.40 -12.86 0.93
C ASN A 1 22.96 -12.84 1.43
N MET A 2 22.58 -11.80 2.17
CA MET A 2 21.17 -11.61 2.52
C MET A 2 20.40 -11.30 1.25
N LYS A 3 19.29 -12.03 1.03
CA LYS A 3 18.41 -11.79 -0.12
C LYS A 3 17.63 -10.50 0.11
N ASN A 4 17.51 -9.68 -0.94
CA ASN A 4 16.67 -8.48 -0.89
C ASN A 4 15.21 -8.86 -0.63
N LYS A 5 14.54 -8.08 0.21
CA LYS A 5 13.13 -8.20 0.52
C LYS A 5 12.36 -7.09 -0.20
N ILE A 6 11.45 -7.46 -1.07
CA ILE A 6 10.71 -6.52 -1.89
C ILE A 6 9.22 -6.63 -1.57
N LEU A 7 8.65 -5.54 -1.09
CA LEU A 7 7.21 -5.42 -0.87
C LEU A 7 6.55 -4.82 -2.10
N PHE A 8 5.49 -5.46 -2.57
CA PHE A 8 4.66 -4.98 -3.68
C PHE A 8 3.31 -4.51 -3.17
N TRP A 9 2.84 -3.40 -3.71
CA TRP A 9 1.42 -3.03 -3.68
C TRP A 9 0.81 -3.38 -5.03
N VAL A 10 -0.12 -4.32 -5.06
CA VAL A 10 -0.77 -4.77 -6.30
C VAL A 10 -2.21 -4.34 -6.34
N ASP A 11 -2.55 -3.51 -7.33
CA ASP A 11 -3.90 -3.05 -7.63
C ASP A 11 -4.49 -3.75 -8.86
N VAL A 12 -5.68 -3.34 -9.26
CA VAL A 12 -6.41 -3.91 -10.39
C VAL A 12 -5.69 -3.76 -11.75
N SER A 13 -4.70 -2.89 -11.85
CA SER A 13 -3.93 -2.72 -13.10
C SER A 13 -2.96 -3.86 -13.37
N LEU A 14 -2.63 -4.64 -12.34
CA LEU A 14 -1.73 -5.80 -12.38
C LEU A 14 -0.30 -5.51 -12.90
N LEU A 15 0.06 -4.26 -13.08
CA LEU A 15 1.39 -3.88 -13.56
C LEU A 15 2.47 -4.34 -12.59
N GLN A 16 2.27 -4.09 -11.29
CA GLN A 16 3.18 -4.51 -10.23
C GLN A 16 3.31 -6.03 -10.15
N PHE A 17 2.22 -6.76 -10.42
CA PHE A 17 2.22 -8.21 -10.45
C PHE A 17 3.08 -8.76 -11.59
N GLY A 18 3.01 -8.16 -12.78
CA GLY A 18 3.88 -8.50 -13.92
C GLY A 18 5.37 -8.26 -13.61
N ILE A 19 5.68 -7.17 -12.92
CA ILE A 19 7.05 -6.88 -12.47
C ILE A 19 7.51 -7.91 -11.43
N ALA A 20 6.65 -8.28 -10.46
CA ALA A 20 6.97 -9.29 -9.47
C ALA A 20 7.30 -10.64 -10.11
N LYS A 21 6.53 -11.05 -11.14
CA LYS A 21 6.82 -12.26 -11.94
C LYS A 21 8.22 -12.19 -12.55
N THR A 22 8.51 -11.10 -13.25
CA THR A 22 9.81 -10.92 -13.92
C THR A 22 10.97 -10.93 -12.91
N LEU A 23 10.82 -10.29 -11.77
CA LEU A 23 11.84 -10.28 -10.72
C LEU A 23 12.05 -11.67 -10.11
N LYS A 24 10.97 -12.43 -9.87
CA LYS A 24 11.07 -13.79 -9.34
C LYS A 24 11.81 -14.73 -10.29
N GLU A 25 11.65 -14.54 -11.60
CA GLU A 25 12.35 -15.32 -12.63
C GLU A 25 13.84 -14.95 -12.78
N LYS A 26 14.20 -13.69 -12.49
CA LYS A 26 15.53 -13.15 -12.74
C LYS A 26 16.40 -12.98 -11.49
N THR A 27 15.81 -13.06 -10.32
CA THR A 27 16.50 -12.82 -9.03
C THR A 27 16.07 -13.84 -7.99
N ASP A 28 16.84 -13.96 -6.93
CA ASP A 28 16.51 -14.78 -5.76
C ASP A 28 15.89 -13.97 -4.60
N ALA A 29 15.39 -12.77 -4.91
CA ALA A 29 14.76 -11.90 -3.93
C ALA A 29 13.52 -12.54 -3.27
N ASN A 30 13.30 -12.22 -2.00
CA ASN A 30 12.09 -12.58 -1.27
C ASN A 30 11.00 -11.55 -1.57
N LEU A 31 9.90 -11.99 -2.15
CA LEU A 31 8.80 -11.13 -2.57
C LEU A 31 7.63 -11.22 -1.61
N TYR A 32 7.08 -10.08 -1.24
CA TYR A 32 5.92 -9.89 -0.36
C TYR A 32 4.89 -9.02 -1.05
N VAL A 33 3.62 -9.16 -0.74
CA VAL A 33 2.58 -8.39 -1.42
C VAL A 33 1.43 -7.96 -0.50
N ILE A 34 0.99 -6.72 -0.69
CA ILE A 34 -0.31 -6.25 -0.23
C ILE A 34 -1.19 -6.10 -1.47
N TYR A 35 -2.29 -6.84 -1.53
CA TYR A 35 -3.26 -6.77 -2.61
C TYR A 35 -4.36 -5.76 -2.28
N ASP A 36 -4.53 -4.75 -3.15
CA ASP A 36 -5.67 -3.83 -3.17
C ASP A 36 -6.66 -4.28 -4.26
N LEU A 37 -7.33 -5.38 -4.02
CA LEU A 37 -8.21 -6.05 -4.96
C LEU A 37 -9.61 -6.21 -4.37
N ASN A 38 -10.64 -6.03 -5.20
CA ASN A 38 -12.00 -6.32 -4.81
C ASN A 38 -12.22 -7.83 -4.56
N HIS A 39 -13.36 -8.17 -3.97
CA HIS A 39 -13.68 -9.54 -3.56
C HIS A 39 -13.62 -10.57 -4.71
N HIS A 40 -14.02 -10.20 -5.93
CA HIS A 40 -13.98 -11.11 -7.07
C HIS A 40 -12.56 -11.44 -7.50
N LEU A 41 -11.72 -10.41 -7.65
CA LEU A 41 -10.32 -10.57 -8.01
C LEU A 41 -9.53 -11.28 -6.91
N LYS A 42 -9.85 -11.03 -5.63
CA LYS A 42 -9.24 -11.73 -4.50
C LYS A 42 -9.34 -13.24 -4.66
N LYS A 43 -10.53 -13.79 -4.99
CA LYS A 43 -10.71 -15.23 -5.19
C LYS A 43 -9.78 -15.82 -6.25
N SER A 44 -9.57 -15.09 -7.34
CA SER A 44 -8.65 -15.51 -8.41
C SER A 44 -7.19 -15.49 -7.95
N PHE A 45 -6.81 -14.47 -7.16
CA PHE A 45 -5.43 -14.33 -6.68
C PHE A 45 -5.07 -15.27 -5.53
N MET A 46 -6.02 -15.68 -4.70
CA MET A 46 -5.78 -16.68 -3.64
C MET A 46 -5.30 -18.05 -4.18
N ASN A 47 -5.66 -18.36 -5.41
CA ASN A 47 -5.32 -19.64 -6.05
C ASN A 47 -4.28 -19.50 -7.18
N GLN A 48 -3.67 -18.30 -7.32
CA GLN A 48 -2.66 -18.09 -8.35
C GLN A 48 -1.35 -18.82 -7.98
N ASN A 49 -0.67 -19.35 -8.98
CA ASN A 49 0.63 -20.01 -8.87
C ASN A 49 1.69 -19.39 -9.81
N ILE A 50 1.41 -18.20 -10.32
CA ILE A 50 2.27 -17.50 -11.28
C ILE A 50 3.46 -16.84 -10.57
N VAL A 51 3.19 -16.22 -9.41
CA VAL A 51 4.22 -15.62 -8.55
C VAL A 51 4.12 -16.19 -7.15
N ASN A 52 5.19 -16.77 -6.67
CA ASN A 52 5.26 -17.28 -5.30
C ASN A 52 5.78 -16.18 -4.37
N PHE A 53 4.86 -15.56 -3.63
CA PHE A 53 5.19 -14.63 -2.57
C PHE A 53 5.44 -15.36 -1.26
N GLU A 54 6.38 -14.85 -0.46
CA GLU A 54 6.68 -15.40 0.88
C GLU A 54 5.52 -15.19 1.85
N LYS A 55 4.82 -14.04 1.69
CA LYS A 55 3.59 -13.72 2.42
C LYS A 55 2.74 -12.72 1.66
N GLU A 56 1.43 -12.84 1.84
CA GLU A 56 0.42 -12.03 1.17
C GLU A 56 -0.56 -11.44 2.18
N TRP A 57 -0.95 -10.18 1.97
CA TRP A 57 -2.00 -9.50 2.71
C TRP A 57 -3.04 -8.98 1.72
N TYR A 58 -4.29 -9.00 2.13
CA TYR A 58 -5.41 -8.43 1.38
C TYR A 58 -5.90 -7.19 2.13
N PHE A 59 -5.69 -6.02 1.54
CA PHE A 59 -5.97 -4.72 2.17
C PHE A 59 -7.39 -4.65 2.76
N TRP A 60 -8.39 -5.06 2.00
CA TRP A 60 -9.79 -4.98 2.40
C TRP A 60 -10.22 -6.01 3.46
N ASP A 61 -9.38 -6.92 3.86
CA ASP A 61 -9.60 -7.78 5.03
C ASP A 61 -9.28 -7.04 6.34
N HIS A 62 -8.48 -5.99 6.26
CA HIS A 62 -7.99 -5.24 7.42
C HIS A 62 -8.66 -3.87 7.56
N VAL A 63 -9.17 -3.31 6.47
CA VAL A 63 -9.74 -1.96 6.40
C VAL A 63 -11.17 -2.03 5.90
N GLY A 64 -12.09 -1.31 6.55
CA GLY A 64 -13.46 -1.19 6.06
C GLY A 64 -14.55 -1.15 7.14
N LYS A 65 -14.28 -1.58 8.37
CA LYS A 65 -15.24 -1.47 9.48
C LYS A 65 -15.00 -0.18 10.24
N ILE A 66 -15.91 0.77 10.14
CA ILE A 66 -15.85 2.00 10.95
C ILE A 66 -15.96 1.64 12.43
N LYS A 67 -14.99 2.10 13.22
CA LYS A 67 -14.91 1.93 14.67
C LYS A 67 -14.49 3.26 15.29
N LYS A 68 -14.71 3.42 16.59
CA LYS A 68 -14.16 4.57 17.30
C LYS A 68 -12.63 4.55 17.21
N PRO A 69 -11.99 5.59 16.66
CA PRO A 69 -10.55 5.61 16.47
C PRO A 69 -9.80 5.73 17.80
N ASN A 70 -8.64 5.07 17.87
CA ASN A 70 -7.69 5.27 18.96
C ASN A 70 -6.76 6.44 18.63
N VAL A 71 -7.11 7.61 19.11
CA VAL A 71 -6.38 8.87 18.84
C VAL A 71 -4.96 8.83 19.40
N GLU A 72 -4.74 8.21 20.55
CA GLU A 72 -3.40 8.08 21.15
C GLU A 72 -2.48 7.24 20.28
N TYR A 73 -3.00 6.14 19.75
CA TYR A 73 -2.25 5.32 18.78
C TYR A 73 -1.89 6.11 17.52
N LEU A 74 -2.84 6.87 16.97
CA LEU A 74 -2.59 7.68 15.77
C LEU A 74 -1.55 8.77 16.02
N LYS A 75 -1.58 9.46 17.17
CA LYS A 75 -0.54 10.41 17.57
C LYS A 75 0.84 9.75 17.67
N LYS A 76 0.91 8.57 18.28
CA LYS A 76 2.17 7.81 18.33
C LYS A 76 2.71 7.48 16.93
N ILE A 77 1.85 7.10 15.99
CA ILE A 77 2.23 6.83 14.60
C ILE A 77 2.74 8.10 13.93
N GLU A 78 2.06 9.24 14.08
CA GLU A 78 2.52 10.52 13.53
C GLU A 78 3.90 10.91 14.05
N GLU A 79 4.15 10.73 15.34
CA GLU A 79 5.45 11.02 15.96
C GLU A 79 6.55 10.04 15.49
N GLU A 80 6.27 8.74 15.49
CA GLU A 80 7.24 7.69 15.12
C GLU A 80 7.66 7.78 13.65
N TYR A 81 6.68 7.98 12.77
CA TYR A 81 6.91 8.01 11.32
C TYR A 81 7.11 9.42 10.78
N LYS A 82 6.97 10.46 11.60
CA LYS A 82 7.09 11.88 11.23
C LYS A 82 6.16 12.26 10.08
N ILE A 83 4.92 11.80 10.15
CA ILE A 83 3.87 12.05 9.16
C ILE A 83 2.75 12.89 9.76
N ASN A 84 1.97 13.54 8.91
CA ASN A 84 0.74 14.24 9.28
C ASN A 84 -0.44 13.58 8.57
N LEU A 85 -1.27 12.87 9.32
CA LEU A 85 -2.41 12.12 8.77
C LEU A 85 -3.46 13.05 8.17
N TRP A 86 -3.69 14.23 8.74
CA TRP A 86 -4.62 15.19 8.17
C TRP A 86 -4.14 15.80 6.85
N GLU A 87 -2.85 16.01 6.69
CA GLU A 87 -2.29 16.44 5.41
C GLU A 87 -2.52 15.39 4.32
N ILE A 88 -2.34 14.11 4.65
CA ILE A 88 -2.66 13.00 3.75
C ILE A 88 -4.16 12.97 3.46
N ALA A 89 -5.03 13.14 4.47
CA ALA A 89 -6.48 13.16 4.30
C ALA A 89 -6.94 14.31 3.39
N TYR A 90 -6.40 15.51 3.57
CA TYR A 90 -6.77 16.68 2.75
C TYR A 90 -6.30 16.58 1.29
N SER A 91 -5.25 15.85 1.01
CA SER A 91 -4.81 15.58 -0.36
C SER A 91 -5.71 14.55 -1.08
N GLU A 92 -6.51 13.81 -0.34
CA GLU A 92 -7.36 12.74 -0.84
C GLU A 92 -8.65 13.28 -1.47
N ARG A 93 -8.83 12.94 -2.72
CA ARG A 93 -10.01 13.35 -3.47
C ARG A 93 -11.28 12.64 -3.02
N ILE A 94 -11.18 11.38 -2.58
CA ILE A 94 -12.34 10.56 -2.22
C ILE A 94 -13.01 11.08 -0.94
N PHE A 95 -12.26 11.57 0.04
CA PHE A 95 -12.84 12.10 1.27
C PHE A 95 -13.57 13.43 1.06
N TYR A 96 -13.08 14.29 0.17
CA TYR A 96 -13.54 15.67 0.08
C TYR A 96 -14.11 16.11 -1.28
N LYS A 97 -13.73 15.48 -2.40
CA LYS A 97 -14.06 16.03 -3.73
C LYS A 97 -14.93 15.16 -4.62
N TYR A 98 -14.89 13.84 -4.51
CA TYR A 98 -15.48 12.95 -5.51
C TYR A 98 -16.55 11.99 -5.01
N ASN A 99 -16.98 12.09 -3.75
CA ASN A 99 -18.08 11.28 -3.27
C ASN A 99 -19.34 12.13 -3.06
N PRO A 100 -20.19 12.30 -4.08
CA PRO A 100 -21.44 13.03 -3.95
C PRO A 100 -22.48 12.29 -3.09
N PHE A 101 -22.23 10.98 -2.84
CA PHE A 101 -23.20 10.11 -2.17
C PHE A 101 -22.91 9.91 -0.68
N TYR A 102 -21.66 10.11 -0.25
CA TYR A 102 -21.26 9.89 1.14
C TYR A 102 -20.18 10.88 1.58
N LYS A 103 -20.45 11.58 2.69
CA LYS A 103 -19.47 12.48 3.32
C LYS A 103 -18.93 11.80 4.56
N PHE A 104 -17.66 11.47 4.54
CA PHE A 104 -16.96 10.97 5.70
C PHE A 104 -16.84 12.05 6.75
N ASN A 105 -17.16 11.73 8.01
CA ASN A 105 -16.83 12.58 9.14
C ASN A 105 -15.39 12.32 9.64
N GLU A 106 -14.91 13.19 10.53
CA GLU A 106 -13.53 13.10 11.03
C GLU A 106 -13.22 11.77 11.74
N GLU A 107 -14.17 11.26 12.54
CA GLU A 107 -13.99 9.99 13.25
C GLU A 107 -13.89 8.80 12.26
N GLU A 108 -14.67 8.83 11.22
CA GLU A 108 -14.61 7.79 10.16
C GLU A 108 -13.27 7.81 9.42
N ILE A 109 -12.78 9.01 9.07
CA ILE A 109 -11.48 9.19 8.44
C ILE A 109 -10.36 8.66 9.36
N LEU A 110 -10.36 9.06 10.63
CA LEU A 110 -9.38 8.58 11.61
C LEU A 110 -9.49 7.08 11.85
N SER A 111 -10.69 6.51 11.85
CA SER A 111 -10.89 5.06 11.95
C SER A 111 -10.27 4.31 10.76
N ILE A 112 -10.42 4.83 9.57
CA ILE A 112 -9.79 4.25 8.36
C ILE A 112 -8.27 4.34 8.47
N PHE A 113 -7.72 5.49 8.82
CA PHE A 113 -6.28 5.66 9.00
C PHE A 113 -5.70 4.74 10.09
N GLU A 114 -6.42 4.54 11.20
CA GLU A 114 -5.97 3.62 12.25
C GLU A 114 -5.83 2.20 11.69
N GLN A 115 -6.83 1.71 10.94
CA GLN A 115 -6.80 0.37 10.38
C GLN A 115 -5.66 0.21 9.36
N GLU A 116 -5.44 1.22 8.53
CA GLU A 116 -4.34 1.24 7.57
C GLU A 116 -2.97 1.27 8.27
N CYS A 117 -2.79 2.14 9.25
CA CYS A 117 -1.56 2.23 10.03
C CYS A 117 -1.24 0.90 10.72
N ARG A 118 -2.23 0.24 11.32
CA ARG A 118 -2.03 -1.07 11.96
C ARG A 118 -1.60 -2.14 10.97
N LEU A 119 -2.21 -2.18 9.79
CA LEU A 119 -1.80 -3.10 8.74
C LEU A 119 -0.35 -2.82 8.31
N TYR A 120 -0.04 -1.57 7.99
CA TYR A 120 1.28 -1.20 7.46
C TYR A 120 2.38 -1.36 8.51
N GLU A 121 2.13 -0.96 9.75
CA GLU A 121 3.07 -1.17 10.85
C GLU A 121 3.37 -2.67 11.04
N ASN A 122 2.34 -3.52 11.02
CA ASN A 122 2.51 -4.96 11.12
C ASN A 122 3.36 -5.52 9.96
N VAL A 123 3.04 -5.14 8.72
CA VAL A 123 3.79 -5.57 7.53
C VAL A 123 5.25 -5.11 7.59
N LEU A 124 5.48 -3.84 7.91
CA LEU A 124 6.84 -3.28 7.96
C LEU A 124 7.68 -3.90 9.07
N ASN A 125 7.10 -4.15 10.24
CA ASN A 125 7.80 -4.78 11.36
C ASN A 125 8.12 -6.25 11.08
N GLU A 126 7.23 -6.98 10.41
CA GLU A 126 7.42 -8.39 10.08
C GLU A 126 8.40 -8.59 8.92
N VAL A 127 8.21 -7.85 7.83
CA VAL A 127 9.00 -8.02 6.61
C VAL A 127 10.33 -7.29 6.71
N LYS A 128 10.34 -6.05 7.18
CA LYS A 128 11.48 -5.12 7.09
C LYS A 128 12.00 -5.06 5.65
N PRO A 129 11.19 -4.58 4.70
CA PRO A 129 11.54 -4.60 3.29
C PRO A 129 12.68 -3.64 2.97
N ASP A 130 13.50 -4.00 1.98
CA ASP A 130 14.52 -3.12 1.41
C ASP A 130 13.91 -2.18 0.37
N PHE A 131 12.86 -2.66 -0.34
CA PHE A 131 12.20 -1.94 -1.41
C PHE A 131 10.68 -2.05 -1.30
N LEU A 132 9.99 -0.97 -1.68
CA LEU A 132 8.56 -0.95 -1.99
C LEU A 132 8.37 -0.67 -3.47
N VAL A 133 7.63 -1.53 -4.16
CA VAL A 133 7.18 -1.32 -5.55
C VAL A 133 5.71 -0.95 -5.51
N ILE A 134 5.39 0.27 -5.92
CA ILE A 134 4.05 0.85 -5.85
C ILE A 134 3.76 1.71 -7.07
N LYS A 135 2.50 1.74 -7.50
CA LYS A 135 2.06 2.65 -8.54
C LYS A 135 1.71 4.00 -7.95
N THR A 136 2.11 5.06 -8.63
CA THR A 136 1.68 6.41 -8.26
C THR A 136 0.17 6.53 -8.38
N THR A 137 -0.48 6.89 -7.30
CA THR A 137 -1.91 7.19 -7.26
C THR A 137 -2.15 8.37 -6.32
N ASP A 138 -3.30 9.03 -6.48
CA ASP A 138 -3.76 10.08 -5.57
C ASP A 138 -4.50 9.50 -4.34
N LEU A 139 -4.40 8.19 -4.10
CA LEU A 139 -5.11 7.54 -3.01
C LEU A 139 -4.32 7.61 -1.70
N HIS A 140 -5.02 8.00 -0.62
CA HIS A 140 -4.43 8.15 0.71
C HIS A 140 -3.71 6.88 1.20
N ARG A 141 -4.27 5.70 0.94
CA ARG A 141 -3.68 4.43 1.36
C ARG A 141 -2.31 4.15 0.73
N ASN A 142 -2.10 4.55 -0.53
CA ASN A 142 -0.81 4.43 -1.19
C ASN A 142 0.18 5.48 -0.65
N HIS A 143 -0.30 6.70 -0.45
CA HIS A 143 0.49 7.79 0.11
C HIS A 143 0.96 7.45 1.53
N LEU A 144 0.05 7.00 2.40
CA LEU A 144 0.38 6.61 3.77
C LEU A 144 1.42 5.48 3.82
N LEU A 145 1.24 4.41 3.04
CA LEU A 145 2.23 3.32 2.99
C LEU A 145 3.59 3.82 2.53
N THR A 146 3.62 4.66 1.50
CA THR A 146 4.85 5.24 0.96
C THR A 146 5.58 6.06 2.02
N GLU A 147 4.89 6.94 2.75
CA GLU A 147 5.50 7.76 3.80
C GLU A 147 5.98 6.90 4.98
N MET A 148 5.22 5.90 5.40
CA MET A 148 5.65 4.97 6.45
C MET A 148 6.89 4.15 6.02
N CYS A 149 6.95 3.72 4.77
CA CYS A 149 8.14 3.06 4.21
C CYS A 149 9.36 3.99 4.20
N ARG A 150 9.21 5.24 3.75
CA ARG A 150 10.29 6.23 3.75
C ARG A 150 10.84 6.48 5.15
N ALA A 151 9.98 6.61 6.15
CA ALA A 151 10.39 6.79 7.54
C ALA A 151 11.23 5.63 8.09
N LYS A 152 11.03 4.43 7.57
CA LYS A 152 11.80 3.22 7.92
C LYS A 152 13.03 3.00 7.00
N GLY A 153 13.33 3.92 6.09
CA GLY A 153 14.47 3.82 5.17
C GLY A 153 14.29 2.83 4.01
N VAL A 154 13.04 2.43 3.74
CA VAL A 154 12.72 1.58 2.60
C VAL A 154 12.83 2.39 1.31
N LYS A 155 13.51 1.85 0.31
CA LYS A 155 13.63 2.47 -1.01
C LYS A 155 12.33 2.32 -1.80
N ILE A 156 11.81 3.43 -2.33
CA ILE A 156 10.55 3.44 -3.06
C ILE A 156 10.80 3.39 -4.55
N LEU A 157 10.20 2.43 -5.24
CA LEU A 157 10.16 2.34 -6.70
C LEU A 157 8.73 2.66 -7.16
N MET A 158 8.52 3.89 -7.61
CA MET A 158 7.22 4.34 -8.10
C MET A 158 7.07 4.07 -9.59
N LEU A 159 5.97 3.41 -9.93
CA LEU A 159 5.56 3.15 -11.29
C LEU A 159 4.51 4.19 -11.70
N PHE A 160 4.71 4.82 -12.85
CA PHE A 160 3.71 5.69 -13.45
C PHE A 160 3.54 5.39 -14.93
N GLY A 161 2.29 5.55 -15.39
CA GLY A 161 1.98 5.42 -16.80
C GLY A 161 2.67 6.52 -17.59
N SER A 162 3.43 6.15 -18.62
CA SER A 162 3.96 7.10 -19.58
C SER A 162 2.80 7.68 -20.42
N ARG A 163 2.89 8.96 -20.73
CA ARG A 163 1.98 9.59 -21.73
C ARG A 163 2.22 9.09 -23.15
N LEU A 164 3.30 8.34 -23.37
CA LEU A 164 3.64 7.69 -24.64
C LEU A 164 3.14 6.25 -24.60
N ALA A 165 1.95 6.03 -25.14
CA ALA A 165 1.21 4.76 -25.27
C ALA A 165 1.89 3.49 -24.74
N TYR A 166 1.23 2.78 -23.79
CA TYR A 166 1.61 1.46 -23.26
C TYR A 166 3.01 1.31 -22.60
N ARG A 167 3.65 2.42 -22.22
CA ARG A 167 4.92 2.42 -21.50
C ARG A 167 4.75 2.83 -20.05
N ALA A 168 5.56 2.29 -19.16
CA ALA A 168 5.67 2.72 -17.77
C ALA A 168 7.09 3.23 -17.49
N SER A 169 7.21 4.21 -16.61
CA SER A 169 8.47 4.71 -16.11
C SER A 169 8.60 4.38 -14.62
N ILE A 170 9.83 4.22 -14.15
CA ILE A 170 10.16 3.99 -12.75
C ILE A 170 10.97 5.19 -12.27
N SER A 171 10.61 5.72 -11.09
CA SER A 171 11.37 6.75 -10.37
C SER A 171 11.71 6.26 -8.96
N SER A 172 12.80 6.67 -8.46
CA SER A 172 13.28 6.45 -7.09
C SER A 172 13.16 7.73 -6.28
#